data_40e150f1f559955b06336dc19fcce132
#
_entry.id   40e150f1f559955b06336dc19fcce132
#
_cell.length_a   1.000
_cell.length_b   1.000
_cell.length_c   1.000
_cell.angle_alpha   90.00
_cell.angle_beta   90.00
_cell.angle_gamma   90.00
#
_symmetry.space_group_name_H-M   'P 1'
#
loop_
_entity.id
_entity.type
_entity.pdbx_description
1 polymer ?
#
loop_
_entity_poly.entity_id
_entity_poly.type
_entity_poly.pdbx_seq_one_letter_code
_entity_poly.pdbx_strand_id
1 'polypeptide(L)'
;LRSTGGDFYGGKKQQDNYKKRLLYFLSFAKTLNYIVGSKNKLKRFKENENFVNVFQPTREEVVADAFPYKGCWPEFFKNDNPIVLELGCGKGEYTVGLAERYPDKNFIGIDIKGARFWRGAKTAVDSGMHNVAFVRTQIELIDHLFTPGEVAEIWITFPDPQIKYKRTKHRMTNAVFLQLYKKILQPAGVVHLKTDSEFMHGYTLGLLHGEGHAVEYANHNIYKNEGSPDEVTAIQTFYEKQYLEINKAITYIRFKIK
;
A
#
# COMPACT_ATOMS: atom_id res chain seq x y z
N LEU A 1 63.19 28.74 0.28
CA LEU A 1 62.16 27.83 -0.21
C LEU A 1 60.86 28.07 0.59
N ARG A 2 59.92 28.78 0.00
CA ARG A 2 58.60 29.06 0.59
C ARG A 2 57.59 28.01 0.02
N SER A 3 56.92 27.28 0.90
CA SER A 3 55.81 26.38 0.55
C SER A 3 54.50 27.18 0.56
N THR A 4 53.80 27.18 -0.55
CA THR A 4 52.47 27.75 -0.73
C THR A 4 51.44 26.71 -0.25
N GLY A 5 50.77 27.00 0.87
CA GLY A 5 49.56 26.26 1.31
C GLY A 5 48.35 26.85 0.60
N GLY A 6 47.79 26.08 -0.33
CA GLY A 6 46.58 26.46 -1.06
C GLY A 6 45.31 26.03 -0.31
N ASP A 7 44.34 26.93 -0.33
CA ASP A 7 43.08 26.90 0.38
C ASP A 7 42.19 25.66 0.13
N PHE A 8 42.05 24.79 1.13
CA PHE A 8 41.09 23.68 1.15
C PHE A 8 39.74 24.01 1.85
N TYR A 9 39.49 25.27 2.17
CA TYR A 9 38.32 25.71 2.95
C TYR A 9 37.09 26.14 2.12
N GLY A 10 37.20 26.30 0.79
CA GLY A 10 36.10 26.76 -0.08
C GLY A 10 35.03 25.74 -0.35
N GLY A 11 35.37 24.46 -0.44
CA GLY A 11 34.48 23.41 -0.87
C GLY A 11 33.38 23.01 0.14
N LYS A 12 33.71 23.04 1.44
CA LYS A 12 32.73 22.64 2.49
C LYS A 12 31.60 23.67 2.66
N LYS A 13 31.88 24.96 2.62
CA LYS A 13 30.86 26.02 2.72
C LYS A 13 29.90 26.02 1.53
N GLN A 14 30.38 25.69 0.35
CA GLN A 14 29.55 25.60 -0.86
C GLN A 14 28.64 24.39 -0.84
N GLN A 15 29.11 23.23 -0.37
CA GLN A 15 28.31 22.03 -0.19
C GLN A 15 27.25 22.18 0.90
N ASP A 16 27.55 22.86 2.01
CA ASP A 16 26.58 23.10 3.08
C ASP A 16 25.48 24.10 2.65
N ASN A 17 25.81 25.10 1.85
CA ASN A 17 24.83 26.01 1.26
C ASN A 17 23.92 25.29 0.23
N TYR A 18 24.48 24.36 -0.54
CA TYR A 18 23.68 23.56 -1.49
C TYR A 18 22.70 22.63 -0.76
N LYS A 19 23.17 21.95 0.30
CA LYS A 19 22.31 21.10 1.15
C LYS A 19 21.21 21.90 1.85
N LYS A 20 21.51 23.10 2.37
CA LYS A 20 20.50 23.97 2.97
C LYS A 20 19.47 24.45 1.97
N ARG A 21 19.88 24.85 0.76
CA ARG A 21 18.97 25.23 -0.32
C ARG A 21 18.10 24.07 -0.77
N LEU A 22 18.65 22.86 -0.90
CA LEU A 22 17.90 21.66 -1.26
C LEU A 22 16.86 21.30 -0.19
N LEU A 23 17.25 21.37 1.10
CA LEU A 23 16.32 21.14 2.23
C LEU A 23 15.21 22.20 2.28
N TYR A 24 15.52 23.45 1.97
CA TYR A 24 14.52 24.54 1.90
C TYR A 24 13.56 24.33 0.73
N PHE A 25 14.07 23.90 -0.44
CA PHE A 25 13.25 23.60 -1.62
C PHE A 25 12.35 22.39 -1.39
N LEU A 26 12.86 21.33 -0.75
CA LEU A 26 12.08 20.14 -0.38
C LEU A 26 11.02 20.45 0.70
N SER A 27 11.34 21.35 1.65
CA SER A 27 10.38 21.84 2.64
C SER A 27 9.29 22.68 2.00
N PHE A 28 9.64 23.58 1.08
CA PHE A 28 8.70 24.44 0.35
C PHE A 28 7.79 23.60 -0.58
N ALA A 29 8.36 22.62 -1.29
CA ALA A 29 7.58 21.68 -2.12
C ALA A 29 6.62 20.82 -1.28
N LYS A 30 7.04 20.37 -0.07
CA LYS A 30 6.14 19.68 0.88
C LYS A 30 5.02 20.57 1.37
N THR A 31 5.29 21.84 1.65
CA THR A 31 4.30 22.82 2.10
C THR A 31 3.33 23.17 0.98
N LEU A 32 3.80 23.35 -0.25
CA LEU A 32 2.96 23.59 -1.42
C LEU A 32 2.04 22.40 -1.73
N ASN A 33 2.57 21.17 -1.68
CA ASN A 33 1.78 19.95 -1.84
C ASN A 33 0.76 19.75 -0.70
N TYR A 34 1.06 20.20 0.52
CA TYR A 34 0.14 20.16 1.64
C TYR A 34 -1.03 21.14 1.45
N ILE A 35 -0.75 22.36 0.95
CA ILE A 35 -1.77 23.39 0.69
C ILE A 35 -2.69 23.00 -0.47
N VAL A 36 -2.13 22.44 -1.56
CA VAL A 36 -2.91 21.96 -2.72
C VAL A 36 -3.71 20.70 -2.35
N GLY A 37 -3.13 19.80 -1.53
CA GLY A 37 -3.81 18.60 -1.04
C GLY A 37 -5.02 18.90 -0.15
N SER A 38 -5.00 19.99 0.65
CA SER A 38 -6.10 20.34 1.55
C SER A 38 -7.29 20.95 0.81
N LYS A 39 -7.07 21.78 -0.22
CA LYS A 39 -8.15 22.44 -0.99
C LYS A 39 -9.08 21.45 -1.70
N ASN A 40 -8.57 20.32 -2.19
CA ASN A 40 -9.36 19.33 -2.93
C ASN A 40 -9.84 18.14 -2.07
N LYS A 41 -9.45 18.06 -0.78
CA LYS A 41 -9.78 16.91 0.06
C LYS A 41 -11.29 16.74 0.25
N LEU A 42 -11.98 17.82 0.64
CA LEU A 42 -13.44 17.81 0.86
C LEU A 42 -14.19 17.52 -0.45
N LYS A 43 -13.75 18.12 -1.57
CA LYS A 43 -14.33 17.87 -2.89
C LYS A 43 -14.25 16.38 -3.25
N ARG A 44 -13.07 15.76 -3.10
CA ARG A 44 -12.87 14.33 -3.39
C ARG A 44 -13.69 13.41 -2.48
N PHE A 45 -13.85 13.77 -1.20
CA PHE A 45 -14.74 13.03 -0.31
C PHE A 45 -16.19 13.05 -0.81
N LYS A 46 -16.67 14.22 -1.23
CA LYS A 46 -18.02 14.37 -1.77
C LYS A 46 -18.19 13.65 -3.12
N GLU A 47 -17.17 13.68 -3.98
CA GLU A 47 -17.20 12.96 -5.25
C GLU A 47 -17.23 11.43 -5.05
N ASN A 48 -16.55 10.91 -4.01
CA ASN A 48 -16.59 9.48 -3.67
C ASN A 48 -18.02 8.98 -3.34
N GLU A 49 -18.90 9.84 -2.84
CA GLU A 49 -20.30 9.50 -2.56
C GLU A 49 -21.10 9.16 -3.83
N ASN A 50 -20.63 9.63 -4.99
CA ASN A 50 -21.28 9.41 -6.28
C ASN A 50 -20.65 8.25 -7.08
N PHE A 51 -19.56 7.67 -6.62
CA PHE A 51 -18.93 6.54 -7.31
C PHE A 51 -19.58 5.22 -6.92
N VAL A 52 -20.07 4.48 -7.91
CA VAL A 52 -20.75 3.18 -7.72
C VAL A 52 -19.81 2.10 -7.11
N ASN A 53 -18.50 2.27 -7.25
CA ASN A 53 -17.47 1.36 -6.78
C ASN A 53 -16.81 1.81 -5.45
N VAL A 54 -17.40 2.77 -4.72
CA VAL A 54 -16.85 3.28 -3.46
C VAL A 54 -17.82 3.10 -2.31
N PHE A 55 -17.36 2.48 -1.24
CA PHE A 55 -18.09 2.26 -0.01
C PHE A 55 -17.42 3.03 1.14
N GLN A 56 -18.20 3.81 1.89
CA GLN A 56 -17.71 4.61 3.01
C GLN A 56 -18.56 4.36 4.27
N PRO A 57 -18.65 3.09 4.75
CA PRO A 57 -19.40 2.80 5.97
C PRO A 57 -18.82 3.56 7.16
N THR A 58 -19.68 3.94 8.09
CA THR A 58 -19.24 4.47 9.38
C THR A 58 -18.58 3.36 10.20
N ARG A 59 -17.82 3.74 11.23
CA ARG A 59 -17.22 2.75 12.14
C ARG A 59 -18.30 1.95 12.86
N GLU A 60 -19.38 2.61 13.24
CA GLU A 60 -20.54 2.04 13.95
C GLU A 60 -21.22 0.98 13.10
N GLU A 61 -21.47 1.25 11.83
CA GLU A 61 -22.02 0.28 10.87
C GLU A 61 -21.11 -0.93 10.70
N VAL A 62 -19.80 -0.71 10.55
CA VAL A 62 -18.83 -1.80 10.41
C VAL A 62 -18.79 -2.68 11.65
N VAL A 63 -18.68 -2.08 12.84
CA VAL A 63 -18.60 -2.84 14.10
C VAL A 63 -19.91 -3.55 14.43
N ALA A 64 -21.05 -3.04 13.97
CA ALA A 64 -22.36 -3.68 14.09
C ALA A 64 -22.59 -4.82 13.07
N ASP A 65 -21.57 -5.19 12.27
CA ASP A 65 -21.69 -6.14 11.15
C ASP A 65 -22.80 -5.78 10.14
N ALA A 66 -23.08 -4.47 10.00
CA ALA A 66 -24.14 -3.97 9.11
C ALA A 66 -23.61 -3.63 7.69
N PHE A 67 -22.41 -4.05 7.35
CA PHE A 67 -21.88 -3.84 6.00
C PHE A 67 -22.57 -4.76 5.00
N PRO A 68 -23.25 -4.24 3.96
CA PRO A 68 -24.20 -4.99 3.16
C PRO A 68 -23.58 -6.10 2.29
N TYR A 69 -22.27 -5.98 1.98
CA TYR A 69 -21.61 -6.95 1.09
C TYR A 69 -20.75 -7.99 1.83
N LYS A 70 -20.77 -8.02 3.17
CA LYS A 70 -20.09 -9.09 3.93
C LYS A 70 -20.66 -10.46 3.57
N GLY A 71 -19.87 -11.33 2.95
CA GLY A 71 -20.29 -12.63 2.45
C GLY A 71 -21.12 -12.57 1.15
N CYS A 72 -21.33 -11.37 0.58
CA CYS A 72 -22.19 -11.14 -0.59
C CYS A 72 -21.48 -10.31 -1.66
N TRP A 73 -20.16 -10.24 -1.67
CA TRP A 73 -19.40 -9.50 -2.69
C TRP A 73 -19.72 -9.92 -4.14
N PRO A 74 -20.06 -11.20 -4.45
CA PRO A 74 -20.55 -11.59 -5.77
C PRO A 74 -21.78 -10.81 -6.24
N GLU A 75 -22.64 -10.36 -5.34
CA GLU A 75 -23.80 -9.53 -5.68
C GLU A 75 -23.40 -8.15 -6.20
N PHE A 76 -22.31 -7.58 -5.65
CA PHE A 76 -21.77 -6.32 -6.15
C PHE A 76 -21.06 -6.50 -7.49
N PHE A 77 -20.11 -7.45 -7.58
CA PHE A 77 -19.30 -7.66 -8.78
C PHE A 77 -20.06 -8.36 -9.93
N LYS A 78 -21.23 -8.94 -9.66
CA LYS A 78 -22.03 -9.74 -10.60
C LYS A 78 -21.29 -10.96 -11.16
N ASN A 79 -20.35 -11.50 -10.37
CA ASN A 79 -19.59 -12.71 -10.67
C ASN A 79 -19.00 -13.31 -9.38
N ASP A 80 -18.54 -14.57 -9.45
CA ASP A 80 -17.93 -15.33 -8.35
C ASP A 80 -16.39 -15.37 -8.44
N ASN A 81 -15.76 -14.42 -9.13
CA ASN A 81 -14.32 -14.38 -9.27
C ASN A 81 -13.62 -14.21 -7.90
N PRO A 82 -12.40 -14.75 -7.74
CA PRO A 82 -11.64 -14.62 -6.50
C PRO A 82 -11.44 -13.18 -6.08
N ILE A 83 -11.60 -12.90 -4.78
CA ILE A 83 -11.40 -11.55 -4.21
C ILE A 83 -9.96 -11.35 -3.80
N VAL A 84 -9.37 -10.27 -4.27
CA VAL A 84 -8.01 -9.81 -3.94
C VAL A 84 -8.10 -8.46 -3.24
N LEU A 85 -7.46 -8.33 -2.08
CA LEU A 85 -7.42 -7.08 -1.32
C LEU A 85 -6.09 -6.35 -1.51
N GLU A 86 -6.13 -5.01 -1.62
CA GLU A 86 -4.97 -4.16 -1.35
C GLU A 86 -5.21 -3.39 -0.06
N LEU A 87 -4.42 -3.67 0.98
CA LEU A 87 -4.55 -3.03 2.28
C LEU A 87 -3.64 -1.80 2.39
N GLY A 88 -4.23 -0.64 2.70
CA GLY A 88 -3.54 0.64 2.67
C GLY A 88 -3.32 1.14 1.25
N CYS A 89 -4.29 0.96 0.36
CA CYS A 89 -4.18 1.16 -1.10
C CYS A 89 -3.80 2.59 -1.54
N GLY A 90 -3.77 3.55 -0.64
CA GLY A 90 -3.31 4.91 -0.93
C GLY A 90 -4.08 5.57 -2.06
N LYS A 91 -3.48 5.71 -3.24
CA LYS A 91 -4.13 6.28 -4.43
C LYS A 91 -4.89 5.24 -5.26
N GLY A 92 -4.83 3.96 -4.89
CA GLY A 92 -5.45 2.85 -5.61
C GLY A 92 -4.75 2.48 -6.93
N GLU A 93 -3.51 2.94 -7.12
CA GLU A 93 -2.76 2.69 -8.37
C GLU A 93 -2.44 1.19 -8.55
N TYR A 94 -2.12 0.51 -7.45
CA TYR A 94 -1.82 -0.91 -7.47
C TYR A 94 -3.09 -1.76 -7.63
N THR A 95 -4.16 -1.41 -6.89
CA THR A 95 -5.49 -2.03 -7.03
C THR A 95 -5.97 -2.01 -8.48
N VAL A 96 -5.94 -0.82 -9.14
CA VAL A 96 -6.36 -0.67 -10.55
C VAL A 96 -5.43 -1.43 -11.48
N GLY A 97 -4.11 -1.32 -11.30
CA GLY A 97 -3.15 -1.99 -12.17
C GLY A 97 -3.23 -3.52 -12.11
N LEU A 98 -3.53 -4.09 -10.94
CA LEU A 98 -3.81 -5.52 -10.80
C LEU A 98 -5.12 -5.90 -11.52
N ALA A 99 -6.16 -5.10 -11.35
CA ALA A 99 -7.46 -5.35 -11.96
C ALA A 99 -7.45 -5.28 -13.49
N GLU A 100 -6.65 -4.40 -14.07
CA GLU A 100 -6.40 -4.35 -15.53
C GLU A 100 -5.71 -5.63 -16.02
N ARG A 101 -4.77 -6.16 -15.22
CA ARG A 101 -3.96 -7.33 -15.59
C ARG A 101 -4.70 -8.65 -15.42
N TYR A 102 -5.61 -8.73 -14.46
CA TYR A 102 -6.34 -9.96 -14.08
C TYR A 102 -7.84 -9.73 -14.10
N PRO A 103 -8.48 -9.72 -15.30
CA PRO A 103 -9.91 -9.48 -15.44
C PRO A 103 -10.77 -10.60 -14.86
N ASP A 104 -10.19 -11.75 -14.57
CA ASP A 104 -10.78 -12.93 -13.94
C ASP A 104 -10.76 -12.91 -12.40
N LYS A 105 -10.31 -11.80 -11.80
CA LYS A 105 -10.31 -11.55 -10.35
C LYS A 105 -11.02 -10.25 -10.01
N ASN A 106 -11.55 -10.14 -8.79
CA ASN A 106 -12.15 -8.93 -8.23
C ASN A 106 -11.18 -8.28 -7.25
N PHE A 107 -11.00 -6.96 -7.34
CA PHE A 107 -10.03 -6.22 -6.55
C PHE A 107 -10.70 -5.20 -5.64
N ILE A 108 -10.34 -5.20 -4.35
CA ILE A 108 -10.87 -4.27 -3.36
C ILE A 108 -9.73 -3.53 -2.68
N GLY A 109 -9.63 -2.23 -2.93
CA GLY A 109 -8.67 -1.35 -2.25
C GLY A 109 -9.24 -0.83 -0.94
N ILE A 110 -8.52 -1.00 0.17
CA ILE A 110 -8.93 -0.55 1.51
C ILE A 110 -7.96 0.51 2.02
N ASP A 111 -8.49 1.69 2.40
CA ASP A 111 -7.72 2.75 3.07
C ASP A 111 -8.66 3.61 3.94
N ILE A 112 -8.17 4.08 5.08
CA ILE A 112 -8.90 5.03 5.93
C ILE A 112 -9.01 6.43 5.28
N LYS A 113 -8.15 6.73 4.32
CA LYS A 113 -8.05 8.06 3.68
C LYS A 113 -8.77 8.09 2.32
N GLY A 114 -10.08 8.09 2.31
CA GLY A 114 -10.92 8.11 1.12
C GLY A 114 -10.52 9.13 0.04
N ALA A 115 -10.07 10.34 0.42
CA ALA A 115 -9.59 11.34 -0.52
C ALA A 115 -8.33 10.91 -1.30
N ARG A 116 -7.61 9.86 -0.87
CA ARG A 116 -6.46 9.31 -1.61
C ARG A 116 -6.91 8.34 -2.69
N PHE A 117 -7.71 7.35 -2.34
CA PHE A 117 -8.17 6.34 -3.31
C PHE A 117 -9.22 6.87 -4.30
N TRP A 118 -9.73 8.10 -4.08
CA TRP A 118 -10.55 8.80 -5.07
C TRP A 118 -9.98 8.71 -6.50
N ARG A 119 -8.65 8.79 -6.65
CA ARG A 119 -8.02 8.68 -7.98
C ARG A 119 -8.23 7.31 -8.58
N GLY A 120 -7.95 6.23 -7.84
CA GLY A 120 -8.15 4.86 -8.29
C GLY A 120 -9.61 4.57 -8.61
N ALA A 121 -10.51 4.99 -7.70
CA ALA A 121 -11.96 4.83 -7.89
C ALA A 121 -12.45 5.52 -9.16
N LYS A 122 -12.04 6.79 -9.36
CA LYS A 122 -12.37 7.54 -10.57
C LYS A 122 -11.79 6.88 -11.82
N THR A 123 -10.53 6.46 -11.80
CA THR A 123 -9.90 5.77 -12.93
C THR A 123 -10.68 4.52 -13.31
N ALA A 124 -11.05 3.68 -12.33
CA ALA A 124 -11.83 2.47 -12.58
C ALA A 124 -13.20 2.77 -13.21
N VAL A 125 -13.91 3.79 -12.71
CA VAL A 125 -15.21 4.21 -13.27
C VAL A 125 -15.05 4.76 -14.69
N ASP A 126 -14.10 5.68 -14.90
CA ASP A 126 -13.85 6.31 -16.21
C ASP A 126 -13.42 5.27 -17.27
N SER A 127 -12.75 4.20 -16.86
CA SER A 127 -12.30 3.09 -17.74
C SER A 127 -13.32 1.95 -17.86
N GLY A 128 -14.50 2.06 -17.23
CA GLY A 128 -15.53 1.01 -17.28
C GLY A 128 -15.12 -0.31 -16.60
N MET A 129 -14.25 -0.27 -15.60
CA MET A 129 -13.81 -1.48 -14.89
C MET A 129 -14.88 -1.93 -13.91
N HIS A 130 -15.35 -3.16 -14.05
CA HIS A 130 -16.40 -3.74 -13.19
C HIS A 130 -15.85 -4.65 -12.08
N ASN A 131 -14.54 -4.92 -12.09
CA ASN A 131 -13.85 -5.77 -11.14
C ASN A 131 -13.05 -4.99 -10.07
N VAL A 132 -13.39 -3.72 -9.81
CA VAL A 132 -12.69 -2.84 -8.85
C VAL A 132 -13.66 -2.17 -7.90
N ALA A 133 -13.41 -2.29 -6.60
CA ALA A 133 -14.09 -1.56 -5.55
C ALA A 133 -13.09 -0.91 -4.57
N PHE A 134 -13.57 0.10 -3.82
CA PHE A 134 -12.80 0.74 -2.76
C PHE A 134 -13.66 0.86 -1.49
N VAL A 135 -13.08 0.51 -0.35
CA VAL A 135 -13.74 0.63 0.95
C VAL A 135 -12.95 1.55 1.87
N ARG A 136 -13.62 2.56 2.40
CA ARG A 136 -13.05 3.45 3.40
C ARG A 136 -13.28 2.91 4.79
N THR A 137 -12.26 2.24 5.36
CA THR A 137 -12.32 1.77 6.75
C THR A 137 -10.92 1.64 7.35
N GLN A 138 -10.86 1.33 8.64
CA GLN A 138 -9.64 0.91 9.32
C GLN A 138 -9.36 -0.56 9.00
N ILE A 139 -8.09 -0.90 8.70
CA ILE A 139 -7.70 -2.27 8.35
C ILE A 139 -7.93 -3.23 9.52
N GLU A 140 -7.87 -2.73 10.75
CA GLU A 140 -8.18 -3.48 11.96
C GLU A 140 -9.63 -4.02 12.02
N LEU A 141 -10.50 -3.58 11.13
CA LEU A 141 -11.92 -3.96 11.06
C LEU A 141 -12.27 -4.81 9.83
N ILE A 142 -11.28 -5.36 9.13
CA ILE A 142 -11.55 -6.07 7.86
C ILE A 142 -12.37 -7.35 8.04
N ASP A 143 -12.31 -8.02 9.19
CA ASP A 143 -13.12 -9.19 9.50
C ASP A 143 -14.63 -8.87 9.69
N HIS A 144 -14.99 -7.59 9.75
CA HIS A 144 -16.37 -7.12 9.66
C HIS A 144 -16.85 -6.86 8.22
N LEU A 145 -15.93 -6.86 7.24
CA LEU A 145 -16.24 -6.65 5.82
C LEU A 145 -16.26 -7.93 5.01
N PHE A 146 -15.64 -8.99 5.52
CA PHE A 146 -15.49 -10.28 4.86
C PHE A 146 -15.82 -11.42 5.82
N THR A 147 -16.40 -12.48 5.28
CA THR A 147 -16.60 -13.74 6.00
C THR A 147 -15.33 -14.60 5.97
N PRO A 148 -15.23 -15.63 6.85
CA PRO A 148 -14.10 -16.55 6.81
C PRO A 148 -13.96 -17.24 5.44
N GLY A 149 -12.73 -17.20 4.90
CA GLY A 149 -12.41 -17.84 3.62
C GLY A 149 -12.93 -17.11 2.37
N GLU A 150 -13.37 -15.85 2.48
CA GLU A 150 -13.90 -15.09 1.36
C GLU A 150 -12.81 -14.48 0.48
N VAL A 151 -11.61 -14.23 1.04
CA VAL A 151 -10.50 -13.54 0.37
C VAL A 151 -9.46 -14.55 -0.12
N ALA A 152 -9.11 -14.48 -1.40
CA ALA A 152 -8.10 -15.34 -2.00
C ALA A 152 -6.67 -14.83 -1.80
N GLU A 153 -6.49 -13.49 -1.77
CA GLU A 153 -5.17 -12.88 -1.85
C GLU A 153 -5.16 -11.50 -1.17
N ILE A 154 -4.07 -11.17 -0.48
CA ILE A 154 -3.89 -9.86 0.17
C ILE A 154 -2.57 -9.24 -0.29
N TRP A 155 -2.63 -8.00 -0.77
CA TRP A 155 -1.48 -7.15 -1.09
C TRP A 155 -1.30 -6.06 -0.05
N ILE A 156 -0.06 -5.88 0.42
CA ILE A 156 0.37 -4.81 1.30
C ILE A 156 1.47 -4.06 0.58
N THR A 157 1.14 -2.89 0.02
CA THR A 157 2.07 -2.12 -0.81
C THR A 157 2.52 -0.85 -0.08
N PHE A 158 3.81 -0.69 0.10
CA PHE A 158 4.46 0.47 0.73
C PHE A 158 3.82 0.91 2.06
N PRO A 159 3.60 -0.01 3.01
CA PRO A 159 3.07 0.33 4.32
C PRO A 159 4.05 1.21 5.09
N ASP A 160 3.53 2.04 6.00
CA ASP A 160 4.38 2.77 6.95
C ASP A 160 5.14 1.74 7.83
N PRO A 161 6.48 1.72 7.82
CA PRO A 161 7.26 0.69 8.51
C PRO A 161 7.18 0.75 10.02
N GLN A 162 6.65 1.84 10.62
CA GLN A 162 6.45 1.99 12.06
C GLN A 162 7.69 1.56 12.88
N ILE A 163 8.87 2.14 12.55
CA ILE A 163 10.20 1.71 13.04
C ILE A 163 10.29 1.70 14.57
N LYS A 164 9.67 2.70 15.25
CA LYS A 164 9.73 2.80 16.71
C LYS A 164 9.07 1.61 17.39
N TYR A 165 9.72 1.02 18.41
CA TYR A 165 9.20 -0.15 19.15
C TYR A 165 7.77 0.04 19.66
N LYS A 166 7.44 1.17 20.27
CA LYS A 166 6.08 1.49 20.74
C LYS A 166 5.01 1.53 19.64
N ARG A 167 5.43 1.52 18.38
CA ARG A 167 4.55 1.51 17.19
C ARG A 167 4.38 0.13 16.56
N THR A 168 5.01 -0.91 17.11
CA THR A 168 4.96 -2.29 16.59
C THR A 168 3.53 -2.77 16.31
N LYS A 169 2.58 -2.42 17.17
CA LYS A 169 1.16 -2.77 17.02
C LYS A 169 0.51 -2.21 15.74
N HIS A 170 1.12 -1.23 15.08
CA HIS A 170 0.63 -0.64 13.83
C HIS A 170 1.35 -1.15 12.58
N ARG A 171 2.31 -2.06 12.70
CA ARG A 171 2.93 -2.71 11.53
C ARG A 171 1.94 -3.67 10.92
N MET A 172 1.65 -3.50 9.65
CA MET A 172 0.62 -4.29 8.95
C MET A 172 0.98 -5.77 8.78
N THR A 173 2.20 -6.18 9.13
CA THR A 173 2.64 -7.59 9.14
C THR A 173 2.99 -8.07 10.56
N ASN A 174 2.50 -7.42 11.63
CA ASN A 174 2.66 -7.97 12.97
C ASN A 174 1.73 -9.18 13.20
N ALA A 175 2.01 -9.97 14.25
CA ALA A 175 1.25 -11.18 14.56
C ALA A 175 -0.27 -10.96 14.65
N VAL A 176 -0.71 -9.84 15.25
CA VAL A 176 -2.15 -9.53 15.39
C VAL A 176 -2.80 -9.32 14.02
N PHE A 177 -2.15 -8.58 13.13
CA PHE A 177 -2.65 -8.41 11.76
C PHE A 177 -2.63 -9.71 10.97
N LEU A 178 -1.59 -10.55 11.10
CA LEU A 178 -1.55 -11.85 10.44
C LEU A 178 -2.70 -12.75 10.90
N GLN A 179 -3.03 -12.78 12.19
CA GLN A 179 -4.18 -13.50 12.70
C GLN A 179 -5.51 -12.94 12.16
N LEU A 180 -5.62 -11.63 12.01
CA LEU A 180 -6.78 -11.00 11.41
C LEU A 180 -6.94 -11.39 9.93
N TYR A 181 -5.85 -11.37 9.16
CA TYR A 181 -5.86 -11.81 7.74
C TYR A 181 -6.22 -13.29 7.60
N LYS A 182 -5.69 -14.14 8.50
CA LYS A 182 -6.01 -15.57 8.53
C LYS A 182 -7.52 -15.85 8.64
N LYS A 183 -8.25 -15.02 9.39
CA LYS A 183 -9.71 -15.20 9.55
C LYS A 183 -10.46 -15.12 8.22
N ILE A 184 -10.06 -14.21 7.33
CA ILE A 184 -10.78 -13.92 6.09
C ILE A 184 -10.18 -14.61 4.86
N LEU A 185 -8.91 -15.03 4.93
CA LEU A 185 -8.23 -15.71 3.85
C LEU A 185 -8.76 -17.13 3.63
N GLN A 186 -8.82 -17.52 2.38
CA GLN A 186 -9.01 -18.93 1.98
C GLN A 186 -7.86 -19.80 2.51
N PRO A 187 -8.04 -21.12 2.71
CA PRO A 187 -6.99 -22.00 3.23
C PRO A 187 -5.67 -21.98 2.43
N ALA A 188 -5.75 -21.73 1.11
CA ALA A 188 -4.58 -21.56 0.24
C ALA A 188 -4.19 -20.10 -0.01
N GLY A 189 -4.84 -19.16 0.68
CA GLY A 189 -4.70 -17.73 0.47
C GLY A 189 -3.26 -17.23 0.68
N VAL A 190 -2.86 -16.25 -0.11
CA VAL A 190 -1.49 -15.73 -0.17
C VAL A 190 -1.46 -14.27 0.27
N VAL A 191 -0.40 -13.88 0.96
CA VAL A 191 -0.14 -12.49 1.35
C VAL A 191 1.14 -12.01 0.67
N HIS A 192 1.07 -10.80 0.12
CA HIS A 192 2.17 -10.12 -0.55
C HIS A 192 2.56 -8.86 0.23
N LEU A 193 3.85 -8.70 0.46
CA LEU A 193 4.43 -7.45 0.97
C LEU A 193 5.40 -6.89 -0.06
N LYS A 194 5.14 -5.69 -0.56
CA LYS A 194 6.04 -4.92 -1.43
C LYS A 194 6.39 -3.62 -0.73
N THR A 195 7.69 -3.33 -0.50
CA THR A 195 8.10 -2.16 0.30
C THR A 195 9.50 -1.67 -0.06
N ASP A 196 9.73 -0.38 0.12
CA ASP A 196 11.04 0.28 0.07
C ASP A 196 11.80 0.21 1.41
N SER A 197 11.19 -0.38 2.44
CA SER A 197 11.75 -0.45 3.79
C SER A 197 12.41 -1.80 4.06
N GLU A 198 13.75 -1.83 4.04
CA GLU A 198 14.54 -3.01 4.44
C GLU A 198 14.20 -3.45 5.88
N PHE A 199 13.92 -2.49 6.77
CA PHE A 199 13.47 -2.80 8.11
C PHE A 199 12.15 -3.59 8.11
N MET A 200 11.16 -3.16 7.34
CA MET A 200 9.86 -3.83 7.27
C MET A 200 10.00 -5.24 6.65
N HIS A 201 10.83 -5.36 5.61
CA HIS A 201 11.14 -6.64 4.99
C HIS A 201 11.78 -7.61 5.99
N GLY A 202 12.87 -7.21 6.66
CA GLY A 202 13.56 -8.04 7.64
C GLY A 202 12.71 -8.40 8.85
N TYR A 203 11.94 -7.42 9.37
CA TYR A 203 10.99 -7.65 10.45
C TYR A 203 9.95 -8.71 10.06
N THR A 204 9.37 -8.58 8.86
CA THR A 204 8.35 -9.53 8.40
C THR A 204 8.93 -10.93 8.22
N LEU A 205 10.09 -11.08 7.58
CA LEU A 205 10.74 -12.38 7.45
C LEU A 205 11.04 -13.03 8.81
N GLY A 206 11.60 -12.25 9.74
CA GLY A 206 11.90 -12.76 11.08
C GLY A 206 10.65 -13.23 11.82
N LEU A 207 9.54 -12.50 11.72
CA LEU A 207 8.26 -12.89 12.33
C LEU A 207 7.69 -14.15 11.66
N LEU A 208 7.66 -14.21 10.32
CA LEU A 208 7.13 -15.35 9.59
C LEU A 208 7.88 -16.65 9.93
N HIS A 209 9.21 -16.59 10.01
CA HIS A 209 10.04 -17.73 10.42
C HIS A 209 9.79 -18.10 11.88
N GLY A 210 9.74 -17.11 12.78
CA GLY A 210 9.54 -17.34 14.22
C GLY A 210 8.18 -17.96 14.55
N GLU A 211 7.14 -17.66 13.78
CA GLU A 211 5.79 -18.22 13.96
C GLU A 211 5.49 -19.42 13.04
N GLY A 212 6.46 -19.88 12.27
CA GLY A 212 6.35 -21.06 11.41
C GLY A 212 5.47 -20.89 10.18
N HIS A 213 5.24 -19.65 9.73
CA HIS A 213 4.53 -19.35 8.48
C HIS A 213 5.36 -19.74 7.24
N ALA A 214 4.72 -19.96 6.10
CA ALA A 214 5.39 -20.41 4.89
C ALA A 214 5.81 -19.24 4.01
N VAL A 215 7.10 -18.91 3.95
CA VAL A 215 7.65 -17.98 2.96
C VAL A 215 7.83 -18.71 1.64
N GLU A 216 7.06 -18.33 0.61
CA GLU A 216 7.15 -18.93 -0.73
C GLU A 216 8.18 -18.24 -1.61
N TYR A 217 8.37 -16.94 -1.43
CA TYR A 217 9.32 -16.13 -2.19
C TYR A 217 9.74 -14.90 -1.40
N ALA A 218 11.02 -14.53 -1.48
CA ALA A 218 11.55 -13.29 -0.92
C ALA A 218 12.64 -12.71 -1.82
N ASN A 219 12.58 -11.39 -2.10
CA ASN A 219 13.56 -10.70 -2.92
C ASN A 219 13.89 -9.33 -2.31
N HIS A 220 15.18 -9.05 -2.10
CA HIS A 220 15.66 -7.80 -1.51
C HIS A 220 15.76 -6.64 -2.50
N ASN A 221 15.68 -6.91 -3.81
CA ASN A 221 15.69 -5.88 -4.83
C ASN A 221 15.06 -6.43 -6.12
N ILE A 222 13.75 -6.22 -6.27
CA ILE A 222 12.95 -6.78 -7.37
C ILE A 222 13.34 -6.27 -8.76
N TYR A 223 14.08 -5.15 -8.84
CA TYR A 223 14.51 -4.58 -10.11
C TYR A 223 15.95 -4.95 -10.51
N LYS A 224 16.76 -5.45 -9.56
CA LYS A 224 18.13 -5.88 -9.83
C LYS A 224 18.29 -7.39 -9.84
N ASN A 225 17.46 -8.09 -9.05
CA ASN A 225 17.52 -9.54 -8.95
C ASN A 225 16.46 -10.16 -9.85
N GLU A 226 16.84 -11.22 -10.56
CA GLU A 226 15.94 -11.98 -11.44
C GLU A 226 14.88 -12.77 -10.66
N GLY A 227 13.83 -13.22 -11.37
CA GLY A 227 12.82 -14.14 -10.86
C GLY A 227 11.69 -13.50 -10.07
N SER A 228 11.58 -12.17 -10.04
CA SER A 228 10.39 -11.52 -9.47
C SER A 228 9.16 -11.75 -10.37
N PRO A 229 7.96 -11.98 -9.80
CA PRO A 229 6.73 -12.04 -10.58
C PRO A 229 6.50 -10.75 -11.36
N ASP A 230 5.98 -10.86 -12.57
CA ASP A 230 5.81 -9.73 -13.48
C ASP A 230 4.99 -8.58 -12.90
N GLU A 231 3.87 -8.89 -12.21
CA GLU A 231 2.99 -7.89 -11.59
C GLU A 231 3.71 -7.06 -10.52
N VAL A 232 4.75 -7.62 -9.90
CA VAL A 232 5.51 -6.92 -8.86
C VAL A 232 6.37 -5.81 -9.42
N THR A 233 6.87 -5.95 -10.65
CA THR A 233 7.71 -4.94 -11.31
C THR A 233 6.95 -4.09 -12.32
N ALA A 234 5.92 -4.63 -12.96
CA ALA A 234 5.14 -3.95 -13.99
C ALA A 234 4.24 -2.84 -13.43
N ILE A 235 3.67 -3.03 -12.23
CA ILE A 235 2.81 -2.05 -11.59
C ILE A 235 3.65 -1.20 -10.65
N GLN A 236 3.87 0.07 -11.02
CA GLN A 236 4.65 1.02 -10.24
C GLN A 236 3.77 2.13 -9.68
N THR A 237 3.71 2.23 -8.36
CA THR A 237 3.02 3.34 -7.69
C THR A 237 3.78 4.66 -7.83
N PHE A 238 3.10 5.77 -7.59
CA PHE A 238 3.72 7.10 -7.59
C PHE A 238 4.94 7.19 -6.64
N TYR A 239 4.84 6.61 -5.46
CA TYR A 239 5.94 6.61 -4.50
C TYR A 239 7.09 5.71 -4.95
N GLU A 240 6.79 4.59 -5.53
CA GLU A 240 7.79 3.66 -6.06
C GLU A 240 8.66 4.30 -7.15
N LYS A 241 8.05 5.02 -8.09
CA LYS A 241 8.77 5.77 -9.12
C LYS A 241 9.78 6.75 -8.50
N GLN A 242 9.38 7.47 -7.44
CA GLN A 242 10.27 8.38 -6.72
C GLN A 242 11.43 7.66 -6.02
N TYR A 243 11.19 6.45 -5.47
CA TYR A 243 12.24 5.64 -4.86
C TYR A 243 13.24 5.12 -5.91
N LEU A 244 12.76 4.72 -7.07
CA LEU A 244 13.61 4.29 -8.18
C LEU A 244 14.48 5.41 -8.71
N GLU A 245 14.00 6.65 -8.79
CA GLU A 245 14.78 7.84 -9.18
C GLU A 245 16.00 8.06 -8.27
N ILE A 246 15.92 7.67 -7.00
CA ILE A 246 17.05 7.77 -6.04
C ILE A 246 17.77 6.42 -5.84
N ASN A 247 17.57 5.46 -6.75
CA ASN A 247 18.15 4.11 -6.69
C ASN A 247 17.87 3.34 -5.39
N LYS A 248 16.73 3.58 -4.74
CA LYS A 248 16.33 2.84 -3.56
C LYS A 248 15.82 1.46 -3.94
N ALA A 249 16.31 0.43 -3.27
CA ALA A 249 15.84 -0.93 -3.49
C ALA A 249 14.38 -1.08 -3.08
N ILE A 250 13.61 -1.79 -3.89
CA ILE A 250 12.26 -2.24 -3.56
C ILE A 250 12.32 -3.72 -3.28
N THR A 251 11.77 -4.12 -2.15
CA THR A 251 11.78 -5.50 -1.67
C THR A 251 10.40 -6.13 -1.81
N TYR A 252 10.36 -7.45 -1.85
CA TYR A 252 9.10 -8.19 -1.96
C TYR A 252 9.16 -9.51 -1.21
N ILE A 253 8.04 -9.89 -0.58
CA ILE A 253 7.83 -11.19 0.07
C ILE A 253 6.45 -11.71 -0.34
N ARG A 254 6.37 -13.00 -0.68
CA ARG A 254 5.13 -13.76 -0.83
C ARG A 254 5.11 -14.90 0.18
N PHE A 255 4.01 -15.01 0.94
CA PHE A 255 3.92 -15.96 2.03
C PHE A 255 2.50 -16.44 2.29
N LYS A 256 2.36 -17.57 2.97
CA LYS A 256 1.11 -18.12 3.49
C LYS A 256 1.11 -18.13 5.00
N ILE A 257 -0.02 -17.79 5.59
CA ILE A 257 -0.25 -17.81 7.03
C ILE A 257 -0.72 -19.24 7.39
N LYS A 258 0.02 -19.86 8.31
CA LYS A 258 -0.35 -21.18 8.85
C LYS A 258 -1.18 -21.06 10.10
#